data_ec82be9fb7fe7f0f97592d04bb182449
#
_entry.id   ec82be9fb7fe7f0f97592d04bb182449
#
_cell.length_a   1.000
_cell.length_b   1.000
_cell.length_c   1.000
_cell.angle_alpha   90.00
_cell.angle_beta   90.00
_cell.angle_gamma   90.00
#
_symmetry.space_group_name_H-M   'P 1'
#
loop_
_entity.id
_entity.type
_entity.pdbx_description
1 polymer ?
#
loop_
_entity_poly.entity_id
_entity_poly.type
_entity_poly.pdbx_seq_one_letter_code
_entity_poly.pdbx_strand_id
1 'polypeptide(L)'
;MSLKLQDLITKSVKVVFFTGAGISTNSGIPDFRGPKGVWKTSTPIYFQDFVSSKEKRIESWERKFSNELGIDSAMPNDVHFKLAEIMEWKKESHLITQNVDN
;
A
#
# COMPACT_ATOMS: atom_id res chain seq x y z
N MET A 1 -10.21 -7.12 -21.19
CA MET A 1 -9.68 -7.50 -19.87
C MET A 1 -10.61 -7.17 -18.70
N SER A 2 -11.17 -5.96 -18.65
CA SER A 2 -12.09 -5.54 -17.58
C SER A 2 -13.34 -6.42 -17.47
N LEU A 3 -13.94 -6.83 -18.60
CA LEU A 3 -15.10 -7.74 -18.61
C LEU A 3 -14.75 -9.10 -17.98
N LYS A 4 -13.58 -9.62 -18.31
CA LYS A 4 -13.13 -10.90 -17.77
C LYS A 4 -12.91 -10.83 -16.26
N LEU A 5 -12.31 -9.74 -15.76
CA LEU A 5 -12.11 -9.52 -14.33
C LEU A 5 -13.45 -9.38 -13.61
N GLN A 6 -14.35 -8.59 -14.17
CA GLN A 6 -15.69 -8.40 -13.62
C GLN A 6 -16.45 -9.74 -13.53
N ASP A 7 -16.37 -10.56 -14.57
CA ASP A 7 -16.97 -11.90 -14.56
C ASP A 7 -16.36 -12.79 -13.47
N LEU A 8 -15.05 -12.79 -13.32
CA LEU A 8 -14.37 -13.57 -12.29
C LEU A 8 -14.85 -13.18 -10.89
N ILE A 9 -14.92 -11.88 -10.61
CA ILE A 9 -15.39 -11.38 -9.31
C ILE A 9 -16.86 -11.76 -9.10
N THR A 10 -17.70 -11.58 -10.11
CA THR A 10 -19.13 -11.85 -10.00
C THR A 10 -19.43 -13.32 -9.77
N LYS A 11 -18.74 -14.20 -10.50
CA LYS A 11 -19.00 -15.66 -10.45
C LYS A 11 -18.29 -16.35 -9.30
N SER A 12 -17.28 -15.76 -8.70
CA SER A 12 -16.53 -16.37 -7.60
C SER A 12 -17.35 -16.37 -6.33
N VAL A 13 -17.27 -17.43 -5.55
CA VAL A 13 -17.89 -17.52 -4.23
C VAL A 13 -17.13 -16.67 -3.25
N LYS A 14 -15.81 -16.77 -3.26
CA LYS A 14 -14.91 -16.01 -2.38
C LYS A 14 -13.92 -15.23 -3.20
N VAL A 15 -13.62 -13.99 -2.77
CA VAL A 15 -12.65 -13.13 -3.43
C VAL A 15 -11.67 -12.61 -2.38
N VAL A 16 -10.38 -12.67 -2.69
CA VAL A 16 -9.33 -12.07 -1.88
C VAL A 16 -8.64 -11.01 -2.72
N PHE A 17 -8.53 -9.81 -2.16
CA PHE A 17 -7.73 -8.73 -2.74
C PHE A 17 -6.40 -8.68 -2.00
N PHE A 18 -5.31 -8.78 -2.73
CA PHE A 18 -3.97 -8.63 -2.17
C PHE A 18 -3.35 -7.36 -2.74
N THR A 19 -3.12 -6.37 -1.87
CA THR A 19 -2.65 -5.06 -2.30
C THR A 19 -1.25 -4.74 -1.76
N GLY A 20 -0.55 -3.90 -2.49
CA GLY A 20 0.76 -3.40 -2.14
C GLY A 20 0.85 -1.89 -2.38
N ALA A 21 2.06 -1.36 -2.34
CA ALA A 21 2.31 0.08 -2.43
C ALA A 21 1.79 0.72 -3.72
N GLY A 22 1.67 -0.05 -4.80
CA GLY A 22 1.15 0.44 -6.08
C GLY A 22 -0.27 0.96 -6.04
N ILE A 23 -1.11 0.48 -5.10
CA ILE A 23 -2.48 0.97 -4.98
C ILE A 23 -2.54 2.42 -4.48
N SER A 24 -1.50 2.89 -3.80
CA SER A 24 -1.45 4.21 -3.17
C SER A 24 -0.69 5.25 -3.99
N THR A 25 -0.12 4.90 -5.15
CA THR A 25 0.62 5.87 -5.98
C THR A 25 -0.26 7.00 -6.48
N ASN A 26 -1.51 6.72 -6.83
CA ASN A 26 -2.48 7.74 -7.24
C ASN A 26 -3.00 8.60 -6.08
N SER A 27 -2.64 8.27 -4.85
CA SER A 27 -2.90 9.10 -3.67
C SER A 27 -1.73 10.03 -3.35
N GLY A 28 -0.67 10.00 -4.14
CA GLY A 28 0.54 10.80 -3.94
C GLY A 28 1.60 10.14 -3.07
N ILE A 29 1.41 8.88 -2.68
CA ILE A 29 2.41 8.13 -1.91
C ILE A 29 3.24 7.31 -2.89
N PRO A 30 4.56 7.55 -3.02
CA PRO A 30 5.38 6.78 -3.94
C PRO A 30 5.48 5.32 -3.50
N ASP A 31 5.54 4.41 -4.46
CA ASP A 31 5.87 3.03 -4.19
C ASP A 31 7.38 2.89 -3.89
N PHE A 32 7.85 1.66 -3.67
CA PHE A 32 9.25 1.43 -3.32
C PHE A 32 10.14 1.22 -4.54
N ARG A 33 9.68 0.48 -5.54
CA ARG A 33 10.49 -0.02 -6.66
C ARG A 33 10.05 0.48 -8.03
N GLY A 34 8.97 1.25 -8.12
CA GLY A 34 8.48 1.83 -9.37
C GLY A 34 9.40 2.91 -9.92
N PRO A 35 9.06 3.50 -11.06
CA PRO A 35 9.89 4.54 -11.70
C PRO A 35 10.21 5.75 -10.82
N LYS A 36 9.30 6.08 -9.89
CA LYS A 36 9.47 7.15 -8.90
C LYS A 36 9.55 6.60 -7.48
N GLY A 37 9.97 5.35 -7.34
CA GLY A 37 9.96 4.63 -6.08
C GLY A 37 10.96 5.16 -5.06
N VAL A 38 10.63 4.95 -3.78
CA VAL A 38 11.43 5.43 -2.63
C VAL A 38 12.87 4.93 -2.70
N TRP A 39 13.07 3.68 -3.11
CA TRP A 39 14.41 3.08 -3.17
C TRP A 39 15.30 3.63 -4.28
N LYS A 40 14.77 4.51 -5.14
CA LYS A 40 15.59 5.25 -6.10
C LYS A 40 16.45 6.32 -5.43
N THR A 41 15.99 6.88 -4.31
CA THR A 41 16.63 7.99 -3.61
C THR A 41 16.96 7.71 -2.15
N SER A 42 16.42 6.64 -1.58
CA SER A 42 16.62 6.27 -0.17
C SER A 42 17.06 4.82 -0.05
N THR A 43 17.86 4.53 0.96
CA THR A 43 18.26 3.16 1.28
C THR A 43 17.32 2.58 2.34
N PRO A 44 16.82 1.34 2.15
CA PRO A 44 15.98 0.70 3.15
C PRO A 44 16.74 0.51 4.46
N ILE A 45 16.02 0.65 5.58
CA ILE A 45 16.52 0.24 6.89
C ILE A 45 16.01 -1.18 7.11
N TYR A 46 16.92 -2.15 7.08
CA TYR A 46 16.56 -3.55 7.29
C TYR A 46 16.25 -3.83 8.75
N PHE A 47 15.44 -4.85 9.01
CA PHE A 47 15.05 -5.23 10.36
C PHE A 47 16.25 -5.49 11.27
N GLN A 48 17.27 -6.17 10.78
CA GLN A 48 18.46 -6.45 11.55
C GLN A 48 19.20 -5.18 11.99
N ASP A 49 19.29 -4.20 11.10
CA ASP A 49 19.90 -2.90 11.40
C ASP A 49 19.04 -2.11 12.40
N PHE A 50 17.73 -2.14 12.24
CA PHE A 50 16.82 -1.50 13.19
C PHE A 50 16.97 -2.07 14.60
N VAL A 51 17.06 -3.38 14.73
CA VAL A 51 17.20 -4.05 16.03
C VAL A 51 18.55 -3.79 16.66
N SER A 52 19.62 -3.80 15.87
CA SER A 52 20.99 -3.74 16.39
C SER A 52 21.57 -2.34 16.53
N SER A 53 20.99 -1.33 15.84
CA SER A 53 21.57 0.02 15.80
C SER A 53 20.58 1.07 16.29
N LYS A 54 20.95 1.75 17.39
CA LYS A 54 20.17 2.88 17.90
C LYS A 54 20.05 3.99 16.86
N GLU A 55 21.14 4.26 16.15
CA GLU A 55 21.18 5.29 15.10
C GLU A 55 20.19 4.99 13.98
N LYS A 56 20.10 3.73 13.56
CA LYS A 56 19.14 3.31 12.54
C LYS A 56 17.70 3.39 13.03
N ARG A 57 17.45 3.12 14.31
CA ARG A 57 16.11 3.32 14.89
C ARG A 57 15.70 4.80 14.88
N ILE A 58 16.62 5.68 15.28
CA ILE A 58 16.40 7.14 15.25
C ILE A 58 16.09 7.58 13.83
N GLU A 59 16.93 7.20 12.87
CA GLU A 59 16.72 7.53 11.45
C GLU A 59 15.34 7.06 10.93
N SER A 60 14.93 5.87 11.32
CA SER A 60 13.63 5.32 10.94
C SER A 60 12.48 6.18 11.46
N TRP A 61 12.54 6.61 12.71
CA TRP A 61 11.53 7.47 13.30
C TRP A 61 11.53 8.87 12.70
N GLU A 62 12.71 9.43 12.44
CA GLU A 62 12.84 10.72 11.76
C GLU A 62 12.19 10.70 10.38
N ARG A 63 12.46 9.67 9.59
CA ARG A 63 11.81 9.48 8.29
C ARG A 63 10.29 9.43 8.41
N LYS A 64 9.79 8.72 9.42
CA LYS A 64 8.35 8.60 9.65
C LYS A 64 7.72 9.95 10.01
N PHE A 65 8.31 10.68 10.93
CA PHE A 65 7.74 11.93 11.42
C PHE A 65 7.96 13.12 10.48
N SER A 66 8.89 13.03 9.54
CA SER A 66 9.10 14.09 8.54
C SER A 66 7.98 14.18 7.51
N ASN A 67 7.16 13.14 7.39
CA ASN A 67 6.10 13.03 6.36
C ASN A 67 6.63 13.20 4.93
N GLU A 68 7.88 12.82 4.68
CA GLU A 68 8.50 12.92 3.35
C GLU A 68 7.73 12.16 2.28
N LEU A 69 7.09 11.05 2.66
CA LEU A 69 6.29 10.24 1.76
C LEU A 69 4.87 10.76 1.57
N GLY A 70 4.44 11.76 2.35
CA GLY A 70 3.12 12.34 2.23
C GLY A 70 1.99 11.47 2.79
N ILE A 71 2.30 10.46 3.61
CA ILE A 71 1.30 9.52 4.13
C ILE A 71 0.25 10.23 4.98
N ASP A 72 0.68 11.16 5.85
CA ASP A 72 -0.21 11.85 6.77
C ASP A 72 -1.22 12.78 6.07
N SER A 73 -0.91 13.22 4.87
CA SER A 73 -1.76 14.12 4.08
C SER A 73 -2.44 13.45 2.90
N ALA A 74 -2.17 12.16 2.66
CA ALA A 74 -2.74 11.43 1.54
C ALA A 74 -4.21 11.08 1.79
N MET A 75 -4.96 11.00 0.69
CA MET A 75 -6.37 10.60 0.72
C MET A 75 -6.58 9.34 -0.11
N PRO A 76 -7.59 8.53 0.23
CA PRO A 76 -7.95 7.40 -0.61
C PRO A 76 -8.23 7.83 -2.05
N ASN A 77 -7.84 7.00 -3.00
CA ASN A 77 -8.10 7.23 -4.41
C ASN A 77 -9.25 6.33 -4.93
N ASP A 78 -9.57 6.47 -6.21
CA ASP A 78 -10.69 5.74 -6.82
C ASP A 78 -10.58 4.22 -6.67
N VAL A 79 -9.38 3.68 -6.66
CA VAL A 79 -9.18 2.23 -6.48
C VAL A 79 -9.56 1.80 -5.07
N HIS A 80 -9.18 2.57 -4.06
CA HIS A 80 -9.58 2.30 -2.67
C HIS A 80 -11.10 2.30 -2.53
N PHE A 81 -11.77 3.32 -3.06
CA PHE A 81 -13.24 3.41 -3.01
C PHE A 81 -13.89 2.25 -3.75
N LYS A 82 -13.36 1.87 -4.91
CA LYS A 82 -13.91 0.76 -5.68
C LYS A 82 -13.73 -0.58 -4.97
N LEU A 83 -12.60 -0.81 -4.33
CA LEU A 83 -12.39 -2.02 -3.53
C LEU A 83 -13.37 -2.09 -2.36
N ALA A 84 -13.57 -0.99 -1.65
CA ALA A 84 -14.54 -0.92 -0.55
C ALA A 84 -15.97 -1.23 -1.05
N GLU A 85 -16.37 -0.67 -2.18
CA GLU A 85 -17.65 -0.92 -2.80
C GLU A 85 -17.84 -2.40 -3.17
N ILE A 86 -16.84 -3.00 -3.80
CA ILE A 86 -16.89 -4.42 -4.17
C ILE A 86 -16.98 -5.30 -2.92
N MET A 87 -16.21 -5.01 -1.88
CA MET A 87 -16.20 -5.79 -0.65
C MET A 87 -17.52 -5.67 0.12
N GLU A 88 -18.17 -4.53 0.06
CA GLU A 88 -19.50 -4.37 0.63
C GLU A 88 -20.54 -5.20 -0.11
N TRP A 89 -20.47 -5.21 -1.43
CA TRP A 89 -21.34 -5.99 -2.28
C TRP A 89 -21.06 -7.49 -2.22
N LYS A 90 -19.78 -7.89 -2.23
CA LYS A 90 -19.35 -9.29 -2.16
C LYS A 90 -19.00 -9.63 -0.72
N LYS A 91 -19.94 -10.20 0.03
CA LYS A 91 -19.77 -10.47 1.48
C LYS A 91 -18.66 -11.50 1.77
N GLU A 92 -18.44 -12.45 0.87
CA GLU A 92 -17.35 -13.44 0.99
C GLU A 92 -16.06 -12.90 0.38
N SER A 93 -15.65 -11.71 0.79
CA SER A 93 -14.40 -11.09 0.34
C SER A 93 -13.52 -10.71 1.51
N HIS A 94 -12.20 -10.70 1.25
CA HIS A 94 -11.18 -10.33 2.23
C HIS A 94 -10.11 -9.48 1.57
N LEU A 95 -9.55 -8.56 2.32
CA LEU A 95 -8.42 -7.76 1.90
C LEU A 95 -7.18 -8.16 2.70
N ILE A 96 -6.12 -8.47 1.98
CA ILE A 96 -4.78 -8.66 2.54
C ILE A 96 -3.92 -7.54 1.99
N THR A 97 -3.32 -6.76 2.87
CA THR A 97 -2.44 -5.68 2.44
C THR A 97 -1.11 -5.70 3.17
N GLN A 98 -0.06 -5.37 2.46
CA GLN A 98 1.26 -5.14 3.04
C GLN A 98 1.52 -3.65 3.28
N ASN A 99 0.52 -2.80 3.05
CA ASN A 99 0.65 -1.36 3.23
C ASN A 99 0.43 -0.94 4.69
N VAL A 100 1.12 0.12 5.08
CA VAL A 100 1.01 0.75 6.41
C VAL A 100 0.64 2.24 6.28
N ASP A 101 -0.03 2.57 5.21
CA ASP A 101 -0.35 3.95 4.84
C ASP A 101 -1.76 4.43 5.27
N ASN A 102 -2.31 3.84 6.34
CA ASN A 102 -3.62 4.16 6.94
C ASN A 102 -4.83 3.70 6.11
#